data_b9de000055c01f3da1f05b435dfb2ba0
#
_entry.id   b9de000055c01f3da1f05b435dfb2ba0
#
_cell.length_a   1.000
_cell.length_b   1.000
_cell.length_c   1.000
_cell.angle_alpha   90.00
_cell.angle_beta   90.00
_cell.angle_gamma   90.00
#
_symmetry.space_group_name_H-M   'P 1'
#
loop_
_entity.id
_entity.type
_entity.pdbx_description
1 polymer ?
#
loop_
_entity_poly.entity_id
_entity_poly.type
_entity_poly.pdbx_seq_one_letter_code
_entity_poly.pdbx_strand_id
1 'polypeptide(L)'
;MNAAEGEARILVVDDEPAVREALRRSLAFEGYAVQTAVDGLDALDKAASYAPDLIVLDIQMPRMDGLTAARRLRASGSVTPILMLTARDTVGDRVTGLDAGADDYLVKPFELDELFARVRALLRRSSYATAQAGGESHEDALTFGDLRMDLATREVTRGGRPVELTRTEFTLLEMFLAHPRQVLTREQILKTVWGFDFEPSSNSLDVYVMYLRRKTEAGGEPRLVHTVRGVGYALRAGESGPE
;
A
#
# COMPACT_ATOMS: atom_id res chain seq x y z
N MET A 1 -21.61 -21.41 -5.87
CA MET A 1 -22.44 -20.34 -6.48
C MET A 1 -22.73 -19.39 -5.32
N ASN A 2 -21.79 -18.47 -5.07
CA ASN A 2 -21.81 -17.56 -3.91
C ASN A 2 -22.45 -16.23 -4.32
N ALA A 3 -23.13 -15.64 -3.37
CA ALA A 3 -23.96 -14.45 -3.46
C ALA A 3 -23.24 -13.27 -4.14
N ALA A 4 -24.02 -12.45 -4.81
CA ALA A 4 -23.67 -11.20 -5.47
C ALA A 4 -22.75 -10.30 -4.62
N GLU A 5 -21.45 -10.49 -4.71
CA GLU A 5 -20.48 -9.44 -4.45
C GLU A 5 -20.60 -8.46 -5.62
N GLY A 6 -21.06 -7.26 -5.34
CA GLY A 6 -21.18 -6.21 -6.35
C GLY A 6 -19.80 -6.00 -6.99
N GLU A 7 -19.80 -5.78 -8.29
CA GLU A 7 -18.62 -5.53 -9.11
C GLU A 7 -17.80 -4.38 -8.50
N ALA A 8 -16.54 -4.65 -8.11
CA ALA A 8 -15.71 -3.65 -7.43
C ALA A 8 -15.47 -2.43 -8.36
N ARG A 9 -15.62 -1.24 -7.81
CA ARG A 9 -15.60 0.03 -8.54
C ARG A 9 -14.22 0.62 -8.51
N ILE A 10 -13.63 0.87 -9.68
CA ILE A 10 -12.31 1.46 -9.84
C ILE A 10 -12.41 2.81 -10.52
N LEU A 11 -11.76 3.82 -9.97
CA LEU A 11 -11.57 5.11 -10.61
C LEU A 11 -10.15 5.19 -11.20
N VAL A 12 -10.05 5.32 -12.51
CA VAL A 12 -8.78 5.49 -13.22
C VAL A 12 -8.58 6.98 -13.55
N VAL A 13 -7.47 7.53 -13.09
CA VAL A 13 -7.13 8.95 -13.25
C VAL A 13 -5.80 9.08 -13.98
N ASP A 14 -5.83 9.61 -15.19
CA ASP A 14 -4.66 9.83 -16.04
C ASP A 14 -5.02 10.92 -17.07
N ASP A 15 -4.15 11.88 -17.36
CA ASP A 15 -4.44 12.95 -18.29
C ASP A 15 -4.35 12.50 -19.76
N GLU A 16 -3.61 11.42 -20.03
CA GLU A 16 -3.44 10.90 -21.39
C GLU A 16 -4.65 10.03 -21.80
N PRO A 17 -5.46 10.44 -22.79
CA PRO A 17 -6.67 9.71 -23.17
C PRO A 17 -6.42 8.26 -23.60
N ALA A 18 -5.29 7.98 -24.26
CA ALA A 18 -4.95 6.65 -24.74
C ALA A 18 -4.65 5.68 -23.58
N VAL A 19 -3.85 6.14 -22.60
CA VAL A 19 -3.53 5.37 -21.38
C VAL A 19 -4.79 5.14 -20.56
N ARG A 20 -5.56 6.19 -20.31
CA ARG A 20 -6.81 6.13 -19.56
C ARG A 20 -7.81 5.13 -20.14
N GLU A 21 -7.99 5.15 -21.47
CA GLU A 21 -8.91 4.24 -22.15
C GLU A 21 -8.38 2.80 -22.18
N ALA A 22 -7.08 2.59 -22.35
CA ALA A 22 -6.46 1.27 -22.29
C ALA A 22 -6.66 0.64 -20.90
N LEU A 23 -6.37 1.39 -19.82
CA LEU A 23 -6.57 0.93 -18.44
C LEU A 23 -8.04 0.64 -18.15
N ARG A 24 -8.96 1.52 -18.61
CA ARG A 24 -10.39 1.31 -18.43
C ARG A 24 -10.84 -0.01 -19.06
N ARG A 25 -10.43 -0.29 -20.31
CA ARG A 25 -10.80 -1.53 -21.01
C ARG A 25 -10.21 -2.76 -20.36
N SER A 26 -8.92 -2.70 -20.00
CA SER A 26 -8.24 -3.83 -19.38
C SER A 26 -8.85 -4.20 -18.03
N LEU A 27 -9.13 -3.21 -17.17
CA LEU A 27 -9.76 -3.43 -15.88
C LEU A 27 -11.23 -3.88 -16.02
N ALA A 28 -11.98 -3.34 -16.98
CA ALA A 28 -13.35 -3.79 -17.25
C ALA A 28 -13.37 -5.25 -17.76
N PHE A 29 -12.35 -5.68 -18.52
CA PHE A 29 -12.22 -7.07 -18.97
C PHE A 29 -11.95 -8.02 -17.78
N GLU A 30 -11.26 -7.56 -16.73
CA GLU A 30 -11.07 -8.29 -15.47
C GLU A 30 -12.33 -8.31 -14.57
N GLY A 31 -13.45 -7.70 -15.00
CA GLY A 31 -14.71 -7.74 -14.29
C GLY A 31 -14.90 -6.59 -13.28
N TYR A 32 -14.20 -5.48 -13.42
CA TYR A 32 -14.35 -4.30 -12.58
C TYR A 32 -15.28 -3.25 -13.21
N ALA A 33 -16.11 -2.60 -12.40
CA ALA A 33 -16.81 -1.38 -12.82
C ALA A 33 -15.82 -0.21 -12.84
N VAL A 34 -15.62 0.43 -14.00
CA VAL A 34 -14.55 1.44 -14.15
C VAL A 34 -15.12 2.79 -14.58
N GLN A 35 -14.86 3.83 -13.78
CA GLN A 35 -14.96 5.22 -14.19
C GLN A 35 -13.59 5.84 -14.39
N THR A 36 -13.54 6.94 -15.16
CA THR A 36 -12.30 7.62 -15.48
C THR A 36 -12.36 9.09 -15.10
N ALA A 37 -11.22 9.69 -14.72
CA ALA A 37 -11.02 11.10 -14.49
C ALA A 37 -9.78 11.61 -15.27
N VAL A 38 -9.76 12.88 -15.60
CA VAL A 38 -8.74 13.48 -16.49
C VAL A 38 -7.63 14.18 -15.73
N ASP A 39 -7.80 14.44 -14.44
CA ASP A 39 -6.82 15.06 -13.53
C ASP A 39 -7.26 14.96 -12.07
N GLY A 40 -6.46 15.52 -11.16
CA GLY A 40 -6.72 15.46 -9.73
C GLY A 40 -8.00 16.18 -9.27
N LEU A 41 -8.45 17.25 -9.95
CA LEU A 41 -9.71 17.91 -9.59
C LEU A 41 -10.92 17.03 -9.95
N ASP A 42 -10.95 16.51 -11.17
CA ASP A 42 -11.98 15.58 -11.64
C ASP A 42 -11.98 14.28 -10.79
N ALA A 43 -10.79 13.86 -10.33
CA ALA A 43 -10.66 12.71 -9.43
C ALA A 43 -11.33 12.94 -8.07
N LEU A 44 -11.19 14.12 -7.46
CA LEU A 44 -11.83 14.45 -6.19
C LEU A 44 -13.36 14.45 -6.31
N ASP A 45 -13.90 15.08 -7.36
CA ASP A 45 -15.33 15.14 -7.62
C ASP A 45 -15.93 13.74 -7.85
N LYS A 46 -15.24 12.91 -8.64
CA LYS A 46 -15.65 11.54 -8.91
C LYS A 46 -15.45 10.60 -7.72
N ALA A 47 -14.42 10.77 -6.92
CA ALA A 47 -14.25 10.01 -5.70
C ALA A 47 -15.44 10.20 -4.75
N ALA A 48 -15.95 11.43 -4.63
CA ALA A 48 -17.13 11.72 -3.80
C ALA A 48 -18.43 11.15 -4.38
N SER A 49 -18.65 11.27 -5.70
CA SER A 49 -19.91 10.90 -6.35
C SER A 49 -20.01 9.43 -6.72
N TYR A 50 -18.90 8.82 -7.16
CA TYR A 50 -18.83 7.41 -7.58
C TYR A 50 -18.55 6.47 -6.42
N ALA A 51 -17.90 6.97 -5.34
CA ALA A 51 -17.45 6.20 -4.19
C ALA A 51 -16.69 4.92 -4.60
N PRO A 52 -15.52 5.04 -5.25
CA PRO A 52 -14.75 3.90 -5.74
C PRO A 52 -14.18 3.06 -4.61
N ASP A 53 -14.02 1.77 -4.85
CA ASP A 53 -13.36 0.83 -3.94
C ASP A 53 -11.82 0.87 -4.07
N LEU A 54 -11.32 1.44 -5.20
CA LEU A 54 -9.90 1.68 -5.46
C LEU A 54 -9.72 2.82 -6.47
N ILE A 55 -8.66 3.61 -6.30
CA ILE A 55 -8.26 4.67 -7.22
C ILE A 55 -6.90 4.30 -7.82
N VAL A 56 -6.82 4.24 -9.16
CA VAL A 56 -5.56 4.18 -9.92
C VAL A 56 -5.25 5.59 -10.37
N LEU A 57 -4.15 6.18 -9.91
CA LEU A 57 -3.89 7.62 -9.99
C LEU A 57 -2.52 7.92 -10.58
N ASP A 58 -2.48 8.55 -11.73
CA ASP A 58 -1.23 9.07 -12.27
C ASP A 58 -0.70 10.24 -11.43
N ILE A 59 0.63 10.34 -11.33
CA ILE A 59 1.28 11.44 -10.59
C ILE A 59 1.30 12.70 -11.42
N GLN A 60 1.68 12.60 -12.69
CA GLN A 60 1.96 13.77 -13.54
C GLN A 60 0.73 14.16 -14.36
N MET A 61 -0.06 15.08 -13.83
CA MET A 61 -1.27 15.56 -14.51
C MET A 61 -1.35 17.09 -14.43
N PRO A 62 -2.00 17.75 -15.42
CA PRO A 62 -2.24 19.18 -15.40
C PRO A 62 -3.26 19.58 -14.32
N ARG A 63 -3.37 20.87 -14.01
CA ARG A 63 -4.28 21.49 -13.04
C ARG A 63 -4.03 21.04 -11.60
N MET A 64 -4.18 19.78 -11.31
CA MET A 64 -3.85 19.17 -10.01
C MET A 64 -3.15 17.83 -10.24
N ASP A 65 -1.92 17.72 -9.75
CA ASP A 65 -1.14 16.48 -9.79
C ASP A 65 -1.69 15.42 -8.83
N GLY A 66 -1.31 14.14 -9.07
CA GLY A 66 -1.80 13.00 -8.29
C GLY A 66 -1.37 13.03 -6.83
N LEU A 67 -0.20 13.57 -6.50
CA LEU A 67 0.26 13.67 -5.11
C LEU A 67 -0.62 14.63 -4.31
N THR A 68 -0.96 15.76 -4.91
CA THR A 68 -1.86 16.77 -4.32
C THR A 68 -3.27 16.20 -4.18
N ALA A 69 -3.77 15.47 -5.18
CA ALA A 69 -5.07 14.81 -5.14
C ALA A 69 -5.12 13.77 -4.00
N ALA A 70 -4.11 12.91 -3.87
CA ALA A 70 -4.03 11.92 -2.81
C ALA A 70 -4.03 12.56 -1.41
N ARG A 71 -3.20 13.61 -1.19
CA ARG A 71 -3.21 14.34 0.09
C ARG A 71 -4.59 14.91 0.42
N ARG A 72 -5.30 15.48 -0.55
CA ARG A 72 -6.66 16.03 -0.34
C ARG A 72 -7.67 14.92 -0.03
N LEU A 73 -7.60 13.78 -0.71
CA LEU A 73 -8.43 12.62 -0.40
C LEU A 73 -8.21 12.15 1.04
N ARG A 74 -6.97 12.05 1.48
CA ARG A 74 -6.64 11.66 2.87
C ARG A 74 -7.10 12.73 3.88
N ALA A 75 -6.88 14.00 3.60
CA ALA A 75 -7.33 15.11 4.44
C ALA A 75 -8.86 15.18 4.57
N SER A 76 -9.63 14.70 3.57
CA SER A 76 -11.09 14.56 3.67
C SER A 76 -11.55 13.30 4.41
N GLY A 77 -10.63 12.50 4.95
CA GLY A 77 -10.95 11.27 5.67
C GLY A 77 -11.15 10.04 4.76
N SER A 78 -10.89 10.15 3.46
CA SER A 78 -11.01 9.00 2.56
C SER A 78 -9.99 7.92 2.91
N VAL A 79 -10.48 6.70 3.11
CA VAL A 79 -9.68 5.47 3.33
C VAL A 79 -9.61 4.61 2.06
N THR A 80 -10.17 5.06 0.96
CA THR A 80 -10.13 4.35 -0.33
C THR A 80 -8.68 4.08 -0.73
N PRO A 81 -8.30 2.83 -1.07
CA PRO A 81 -6.97 2.50 -1.53
C PRO A 81 -6.58 3.30 -2.77
N ILE A 82 -5.32 3.78 -2.81
CA ILE A 82 -4.77 4.52 -3.93
C ILE A 82 -3.54 3.78 -4.45
N LEU A 83 -3.61 3.33 -5.70
CA LEU A 83 -2.46 2.84 -6.48
C LEU A 83 -1.93 3.98 -7.34
N MET A 84 -0.72 4.47 -7.02
CA MET A 84 -0.07 5.51 -7.83
C MET A 84 0.62 4.93 -9.06
N LEU A 85 0.42 5.56 -10.21
CA LEU A 85 1.24 5.33 -11.41
C LEU A 85 2.32 6.41 -11.48
N THR A 86 3.57 6.02 -11.72
CA THR A 86 4.69 6.96 -11.76
C THR A 86 5.63 6.66 -12.94
N ALA A 87 6.03 7.70 -13.67
CA ALA A 87 7.06 7.59 -14.72
C ALA A 87 8.49 7.66 -14.14
N ARG A 88 8.64 7.89 -12.83
CA ARG A 88 9.93 8.16 -12.20
C ARG A 88 10.40 6.99 -11.37
N ASP A 89 11.58 6.48 -11.70
CA ASP A 89 12.21 5.31 -11.08
C ASP A 89 13.17 5.67 -9.92
N THR A 90 13.28 6.95 -9.54
CA THR A 90 14.15 7.33 -8.43
C THR A 90 13.51 7.00 -7.08
N VAL A 91 14.34 6.56 -6.13
CA VAL A 91 13.92 6.27 -4.74
C VAL A 91 13.21 7.50 -4.13
N GLY A 92 13.67 8.71 -4.45
CA GLY A 92 13.09 9.97 -3.96
C GLY A 92 11.65 10.22 -4.42
N ASP A 93 11.32 9.90 -5.66
CA ASP A 93 9.97 10.12 -6.21
C ASP A 93 8.94 9.14 -5.66
N ARG A 94 9.36 7.88 -5.43
CA ARG A 94 8.54 6.87 -4.75
C ARG A 94 8.28 7.27 -3.30
N VAL A 95 9.30 7.87 -2.63
CA VAL A 95 9.21 8.45 -1.29
C VAL A 95 8.10 9.49 -1.25
N THR A 96 8.06 10.41 -2.16
CA THR A 96 7.06 11.48 -2.20
C THR A 96 5.63 10.95 -2.43
N GLY A 97 5.48 9.86 -3.20
CA GLY A 97 4.17 9.23 -3.48
C GLY A 97 3.53 8.59 -2.25
N LEU A 98 4.29 7.79 -1.52
CA LEU A 98 3.80 7.13 -0.30
C LEU A 98 3.58 8.12 0.85
N ASP A 99 4.41 9.17 0.97
CA ASP A 99 4.20 10.27 1.92
C ASP A 99 2.95 11.10 1.60
N ALA A 100 2.47 11.07 0.36
CA ALA A 100 1.22 11.70 -0.04
C ALA A 100 -0.03 10.87 0.35
N GLY A 101 0.14 9.68 0.92
CA GLY A 101 -0.96 8.82 1.36
C GLY A 101 -1.37 7.75 0.35
N ALA A 102 -0.53 7.44 -0.65
CA ALA A 102 -0.74 6.29 -1.52
C ALA A 102 -0.55 4.96 -0.75
N ASP A 103 -1.33 3.96 -1.09
CA ASP A 103 -1.24 2.62 -0.49
C ASP A 103 -0.27 1.71 -1.25
N ASP A 104 -0.11 1.93 -2.55
CA ASP A 104 0.87 1.24 -3.39
C ASP A 104 1.26 2.14 -4.57
N TYR A 105 2.33 1.77 -5.29
CA TYR A 105 2.76 2.45 -6.51
C TYR A 105 3.18 1.45 -7.58
N LEU A 106 3.10 1.88 -8.85
CA LEU A 106 3.50 1.11 -10.02
C LEU A 106 4.28 2.02 -10.99
N VAL A 107 5.47 1.59 -11.38
CA VAL A 107 6.35 2.38 -12.25
C VAL A 107 6.02 2.15 -13.72
N LYS A 108 5.82 3.21 -14.49
CA LYS A 108 5.68 3.18 -15.95
C LYS A 108 7.06 3.05 -16.61
N PRO A 109 7.22 2.17 -17.64
CA PRO A 109 6.23 1.24 -18.18
C PRO A 109 6.06 0.02 -17.27
N PHE A 110 4.84 -0.55 -17.23
CA PHE A 110 4.50 -1.71 -16.42
C PHE A 110 3.74 -2.77 -17.25
N GLU A 111 3.81 -4.00 -16.79
CA GLU A 111 3.01 -5.10 -17.34
C GLU A 111 1.60 -5.09 -16.73
N LEU A 112 0.58 -5.41 -17.52
CA LEU A 112 -0.81 -5.45 -17.04
C LEU A 112 -1.00 -6.47 -15.91
N ASP A 113 -0.30 -7.58 -15.95
CA ASP A 113 -0.37 -8.60 -14.89
C ASP A 113 0.09 -8.05 -13.53
N GLU A 114 1.11 -7.16 -13.51
CA GLU A 114 1.56 -6.47 -12.30
C GLU A 114 0.49 -5.49 -11.80
N LEU A 115 -0.11 -4.71 -12.70
CA LEU A 115 -1.22 -3.82 -12.37
C LEU A 115 -2.38 -4.60 -11.72
N PHE A 116 -2.84 -5.68 -12.37
CA PHE A 116 -3.96 -6.48 -11.87
C PHE A 116 -3.66 -7.14 -10.54
N ALA A 117 -2.44 -7.63 -10.34
CA ALA A 117 -2.04 -8.23 -9.06
C ALA A 117 -2.07 -7.20 -7.93
N ARG A 118 -1.60 -5.96 -8.17
CA ARG A 118 -1.67 -4.86 -7.18
C ARG A 118 -3.10 -4.43 -6.89
N VAL A 119 -3.93 -4.30 -7.92
CA VAL A 119 -5.36 -3.99 -7.78
C VAL A 119 -6.05 -5.05 -6.90
N ARG A 120 -5.90 -6.34 -7.23
CA ARG A 120 -6.46 -7.44 -6.41
C ARG A 120 -5.97 -7.40 -4.97
N ALA A 121 -4.67 -7.14 -4.74
CA ALA A 121 -4.10 -7.06 -3.40
C ALA A 121 -4.70 -5.92 -2.58
N LEU A 122 -4.87 -4.74 -3.18
CA LEU A 122 -5.44 -3.57 -2.51
C LEU A 122 -6.94 -3.76 -2.19
N LEU A 123 -7.72 -4.30 -3.13
CA LEU A 123 -9.14 -4.60 -2.91
C LEU A 123 -9.35 -5.68 -1.84
N ARG A 124 -8.58 -6.77 -1.87
CA ARG A 124 -8.65 -7.83 -0.85
C ARG A 124 -8.42 -7.29 0.57
N ARG A 125 -7.44 -6.42 0.76
CA ARG A 125 -7.14 -5.80 2.06
C ARG A 125 -8.25 -4.85 2.52
N SER A 126 -8.97 -4.24 1.58
CA SER A 126 -10.12 -3.37 1.88
C SER A 126 -11.27 -4.16 2.49
N SER A 127 -11.59 -5.34 1.96
CA SER A 127 -12.67 -6.19 2.46
C SER A 127 -12.37 -6.80 3.85
N TYR A 128 -11.12 -7.16 4.15
CA TYR A 128 -10.74 -7.65 5.48
C TYR A 128 -10.87 -6.59 6.58
N ALA A 129 -10.54 -5.34 6.29
CA ALA A 129 -10.67 -4.24 7.25
C ALA A 129 -12.14 -3.96 7.64
N THR A 130 -13.08 -4.20 6.72
CA THR A 130 -14.52 -4.01 6.97
C THR A 130 -15.14 -5.19 7.72
N ALA A 131 -14.60 -6.41 7.56
CA ALA A 131 -15.12 -7.61 8.21
C ALA A 131 -14.72 -7.74 9.69
N GLN A 132 -13.63 -7.12 10.13
CA GLN A 132 -13.11 -7.20 11.51
C GLN A 132 -13.60 -6.06 12.44
N ALA A 133 -14.33 -5.09 11.93
CA ALA A 133 -14.86 -3.97 12.74
C ALA A 133 -15.95 -4.37 13.77
N GLY A 134 -16.20 -5.65 13.99
CA GLY A 134 -17.31 -6.16 14.82
C GLY A 134 -16.95 -7.09 15.98
N GLY A 135 -15.69 -7.19 16.40
CA GLY A 135 -15.28 -8.11 17.46
C GLY A 135 -14.44 -7.43 18.55
N GLU A 136 -14.99 -7.30 19.74
CA GLU A 136 -14.23 -6.96 20.95
C GLU A 136 -13.36 -8.16 21.36
N SER A 137 -12.03 -8.08 21.14
CA SER A 137 -11.08 -8.89 21.88
C SER A 137 -9.73 -8.19 22.00
N HIS A 138 -9.31 -7.96 23.23
CA HIS A 138 -8.03 -7.36 23.61
C HIS A 138 -6.80 -8.26 23.36
N GLU A 139 -6.95 -9.40 22.65
CA GLU A 139 -5.88 -10.38 22.42
C GLU A 139 -5.17 -10.23 21.05
N ASP A 140 -5.61 -9.33 20.18
CA ASP A 140 -5.10 -9.23 18.81
C ASP A 140 -3.95 -8.21 18.64
N ALA A 141 -3.16 -7.96 19.67
CA ALA A 141 -2.00 -7.09 19.57
C ALA A 141 -0.71 -7.88 19.39
N LEU A 142 -0.01 -7.62 18.30
CA LEU A 142 1.33 -8.15 18.04
C LEU A 142 2.38 -7.22 18.66
N THR A 143 3.38 -7.78 19.33
CA THR A 143 4.44 -7.01 19.99
C THR A 143 5.82 -7.58 19.71
N PHE A 144 6.80 -6.70 19.57
CA PHE A 144 8.21 -7.07 19.49
C PHE A 144 9.08 -5.94 20.08
N GLY A 145 9.71 -6.18 21.22
CA GLY A 145 10.41 -5.14 21.97
C GLY A 145 9.43 -4.03 22.38
N ASP A 146 9.71 -2.80 22.01
CA ASP A 146 8.91 -1.61 22.24
C ASP A 146 7.93 -1.26 21.10
N LEU A 147 7.85 -2.11 20.07
CA LEU A 147 6.91 -2.01 18.97
C LEU A 147 5.64 -2.79 19.31
N ARG A 148 4.48 -2.13 19.23
CA ARG A 148 3.16 -2.71 19.41
C ARG A 148 2.28 -2.38 18.21
N MET A 149 1.53 -3.35 17.74
CA MET A 149 0.58 -3.25 16.66
C MET A 149 -0.74 -3.86 17.10
N ASP A 150 -1.78 -3.07 17.10
CA ASP A 150 -3.14 -3.51 17.37
C ASP A 150 -3.85 -3.77 16.04
N LEU A 151 -4.26 -5.02 15.82
CA LEU A 151 -4.86 -5.44 14.56
C LEU A 151 -6.30 -4.96 14.42
N ALA A 152 -7.03 -4.81 15.54
CA ALA A 152 -8.43 -4.38 15.53
C ALA A 152 -8.56 -2.87 15.27
N THR A 153 -7.79 -2.04 16.00
CA THR A 153 -7.80 -0.59 15.83
C THR A 153 -6.89 -0.11 14.70
N ARG A 154 -6.00 -0.98 14.21
CA ARG A 154 -4.92 -0.67 13.25
C ARG A 154 -3.92 0.37 13.77
N GLU A 155 -3.84 0.55 15.08
CA GLU A 155 -2.87 1.42 15.71
C GLU A 155 -1.51 0.74 15.83
N VAL A 156 -0.46 1.50 15.54
CA VAL A 156 0.92 1.07 15.72
C VAL A 156 1.65 2.07 16.60
N THR A 157 2.36 1.58 17.59
CA THR A 157 3.18 2.42 18.47
C THR A 157 4.60 1.86 18.59
N ARG A 158 5.57 2.75 18.70
CA ARG A 158 6.97 2.42 18.98
C ARG A 158 7.46 3.21 20.20
N GLY A 159 7.80 2.52 21.28
CA GLY A 159 8.15 3.18 22.55
C GLY A 159 7.04 4.14 23.05
N GLY A 160 5.77 3.85 22.79
CA GLY A 160 4.62 4.71 23.08
C GLY A 160 4.37 5.83 22.06
N ARG A 161 5.25 6.06 21.09
CA ARG A 161 5.06 7.03 19.99
C ARG A 161 4.17 6.40 18.91
N PRO A 162 3.10 7.08 18.46
CA PRO A 162 2.29 6.58 17.34
C PRO A 162 3.11 6.55 16.03
N VAL A 163 2.87 5.51 15.23
CA VAL A 163 3.51 5.29 13.93
C VAL A 163 2.42 5.16 12.87
N GLU A 164 2.27 6.19 12.04
CA GLU A 164 1.30 6.18 10.96
C GLU A 164 1.79 5.34 9.78
N LEU A 165 1.09 4.26 9.49
CA LEU A 165 1.41 3.36 8.39
C LEU A 165 0.32 3.39 7.32
N THR A 166 0.74 3.33 6.05
CA THR A 166 -0.18 3.04 4.96
C THR A 166 -0.67 1.59 5.08
N ARG A 167 -1.69 1.25 4.31
CA ARG A 167 -2.28 -0.09 4.33
C ARG A 167 -1.26 -1.19 3.99
N THR A 168 -0.40 -0.95 3.02
CA THR A 168 0.65 -1.89 2.61
C THR A 168 1.78 -2.01 3.65
N GLU A 169 2.21 -0.90 4.23
CA GLU A 169 3.21 -0.89 5.31
C GLU A 169 2.70 -1.63 6.55
N PHE A 170 1.42 -1.44 6.89
CA PHE A 170 0.77 -2.15 7.99
C PHE A 170 0.81 -3.66 7.76
N THR A 171 0.37 -4.15 6.59
CA THR A 171 0.40 -5.58 6.27
C THR A 171 1.83 -6.15 6.25
N LEU A 172 2.80 -5.37 5.76
CA LEU A 172 4.20 -5.79 5.77
C LEU A 172 4.73 -5.90 7.21
N LEU A 173 4.39 -4.95 8.09
CA LEU A 173 4.78 -4.99 9.50
C LEU A 173 4.09 -6.13 10.24
N GLU A 174 2.80 -6.36 10.00
CA GLU A 174 2.04 -7.48 10.53
C GLU A 174 2.72 -8.81 10.20
N MET A 175 3.12 -9.02 8.94
CA MET A 175 3.84 -10.22 8.52
C MET A 175 5.16 -10.40 9.28
N PHE A 176 5.92 -9.34 9.51
CA PHE A 176 7.15 -9.42 10.30
C PHE A 176 6.88 -9.73 11.77
N LEU A 177 5.85 -9.13 12.36
CA LEU A 177 5.48 -9.36 13.75
C LEU A 177 4.88 -10.75 13.99
N ALA A 178 4.21 -11.33 12.99
CA ALA A 178 3.73 -12.71 13.05
C ALA A 178 4.88 -13.74 12.96
N HIS A 179 6.06 -13.36 12.47
CA HIS A 179 7.22 -14.25 12.28
C HIS A 179 8.50 -13.64 12.90
N PRO A 180 8.51 -13.35 14.21
CA PRO A 180 9.64 -12.69 14.85
C PRO A 180 10.88 -13.57 14.83
N ARG A 181 12.03 -12.97 14.52
CA ARG A 181 13.35 -13.61 14.40
C ARG A 181 13.50 -14.59 13.22
N GLN A 182 12.46 -14.82 12.46
CA GLN A 182 12.51 -15.63 11.26
C GLN A 182 12.97 -14.79 10.06
N VAL A 183 13.79 -15.39 9.19
CA VAL A 183 14.13 -14.80 7.90
C VAL A 183 13.00 -15.09 6.92
N LEU A 184 12.37 -14.05 6.42
CA LEU A 184 11.36 -14.12 5.38
C LEU A 184 12.03 -13.84 4.03
N THR A 185 11.85 -14.74 3.07
CA THR A 185 12.40 -14.54 1.73
C THR A 185 11.63 -13.44 0.98
N ARG A 186 12.27 -12.85 -0.03
CA ARG A 186 11.62 -11.86 -0.90
C ARG A 186 10.33 -12.42 -1.51
N GLU A 187 10.39 -13.64 -2.02
CA GLU A 187 9.25 -14.35 -2.61
C GLU A 187 8.10 -14.51 -1.61
N GLN A 188 8.38 -15.00 -0.40
CA GLN A 188 7.36 -15.13 0.66
C GLN A 188 6.69 -13.79 0.97
N ILE A 189 7.47 -12.72 1.09
CA ILE A 189 6.93 -11.38 1.37
C ILE A 189 6.07 -10.89 0.21
N LEU A 190 6.56 -10.97 -1.02
CA LEU A 190 5.85 -10.54 -2.22
C LEU A 190 4.55 -11.32 -2.42
N LYS A 191 4.57 -12.62 -2.21
CA LYS A 191 3.38 -13.47 -2.29
C LYS A 191 2.35 -13.13 -1.22
N THR A 192 2.76 -12.96 0.01
CA THR A 192 1.85 -12.69 1.13
C THR A 192 1.28 -11.27 1.05
N VAL A 193 2.15 -10.27 0.84
CA VAL A 193 1.73 -8.86 0.88
C VAL A 193 1.02 -8.46 -0.43
N TRP A 194 1.50 -8.86 -1.59
CA TRP A 194 0.91 -8.46 -2.88
C TRP A 194 0.21 -9.59 -3.63
N GLY A 195 0.38 -10.85 -3.24
CA GLY A 195 -0.17 -12.00 -3.94
C GLY A 195 0.55 -12.31 -5.26
N PHE A 196 1.80 -11.87 -5.40
CA PHE A 196 2.60 -12.18 -6.60
C PHE A 196 3.06 -13.64 -6.60
N ASP A 197 2.84 -14.33 -7.70
CA ASP A 197 3.46 -15.61 -8.01
C ASP A 197 4.69 -15.43 -8.93
N PHE A 198 5.13 -14.19 -9.16
CA PHE A 198 6.29 -13.79 -9.96
C PHE A 198 7.08 -12.68 -9.26
N GLU A 199 8.35 -12.51 -9.62
CA GLU A 199 9.16 -11.41 -9.12
C GLU A 199 8.83 -10.15 -9.94
N PRO A 200 8.28 -9.07 -9.31
CA PRO A 200 7.98 -7.85 -10.05
C PRO A 200 9.27 -7.19 -10.50
N SER A 201 9.25 -6.56 -11.66
CA SER A 201 10.38 -5.83 -12.25
C SER A 201 10.84 -4.62 -11.40
N SER A 202 10.02 -4.20 -10.44
CA SER A 202 10.29 -3.06 -9.57
C SER A 202 10.89 -3.46 -8.22
N ASN A 203 11.84 -2.68 -7.71
CA ASN A 203 12.41 -2.82 -6.35
C ASN A 203 11.41 -2.39 -5.25
N SER A 204 10.11 -2.67 -5.43
CA SER A 204 9.04 -2.21 -4.55
C SER A 204 9.27 -2.61 -3.10
N LEU A 205 9.63 -3.88 -2.86
CA LEU A 205 9.83 -4.38 -1.50
C LEU A 205 10.92 -3.60 -0.74
N ASP A 206 12.03 -3.29 -1.40
CA ASP A 206 13.14 -2.55 -0.76
C ASP A 206 12.69 -1.14 -0.34
N VAL A 207 11.87 -0.51 -1.15
CA VAL A 207 11.29 0.80 -0.88
C VAL A 207 10.33 0.74 0.31
N TYR A 208 9.43 -0.24 0.38
CA TYR A 208 8.53 -0.41 1.54
C TYR A 208 9.29 -0.71 2.83
N VAL A 209 10.32 -1.55 2.78
CA VAL A 209 11.18 -1.81 3.94
C VAL A 209 11.91 -0.54 4.38
N MET A 210 12.39 0.27 3.44
CA MET A 210 13.01 1.56 3.75
C MET A 210 12.02 2.51 4.47
N TYR A 211 10.77 2.60 4.00
CA TYR A 211 9.73 3.40 4.64
C TYR A 211 9.39 2.91 6.03
N LEU A 212 9.18 1.61 6.15
CA LEU A 212 8.86 1.01 7.43
C LEU A 212 9.97 1.31 8.46
N ARG A 213 11.25 1.19 8.06
CA ARG A 213 12.38 1.60 8.89
C ARG A 213 12.31 3.08 9.26
N ARG A 214 12.17 3.97 8.26
CA ARG A 214 12.10 5.41 8.50
C ARG A 214 11.02 5.78 9.52
N LYS A 215 9.83 5.18 9.43
CA LYS A 215 8.70 5.46 10.32
C LYS A 215 8.90 4.85 11.71
N THR A 216 9.38 3.63 11.78
CA THR A 216 9.60 2.94 13.06
C THR A 216 10.87 3.41 13.79
N GLU A 217 11.83 4.04 13.11
CA GLU A 217 13.09 4.55 13.65
C GLU A 217 13.10 6.10 13.80
N ALA A 218 11.96 6.78 13.57
CA ALA A 218 11.87 8.24 13.50
C ALA A 218 12.20 8.97 14.82
N GLY A 219 12.05 8.31 15.96
CA GLY A 219 12.42 8.84 17.28
C GLY A 219 13.85 8.47 17.72
N GLY A 220 14.65 7.88 16.84
CA GLY A 220 15.99 7.38 17.17
C GLY A 220 16.00 5.96 17.72
N GLU A 221 14.88 5.26 17.63
CA GLU A 221 14.76 3.87 18.11
C GLU A 221 15.66 2.93 17.30
N PRO A 222 16.18 1.86 17.92
CA PRO A 222 17.05 0.91 17.25
C PRO A 222 16.30 0.16 16.14
N ARG A 223 17.05 -0.20 15.09
CA ARG A 223 16.51 -0.95 13.95
C ARG A 223 15.96 -2.31 14.35
N LEU A 224 14.76 -2.63 13.90
CA LEU A 224 14.15 -3.95 14.08
C LEU A 224 14.07 -4.76 12.79
N VAL A 225 13.81 -4.14 11.64
CA VAL A 225 13.75 -4.84 10.36
C VAL A 225 15.14 -4.85 9.73
N HIS A 226 15.76 -6.01 9.65
CA HIS A 226 17.12 -6.20 9.14
C HIS A 226 17.11 -6.87 7.77
N THR A 227 18.07 -6.48 6.91
CA THR A 227 18.31 -7.13 5.63
C THR A 227 19.20 -8.36 5.84
N VAL A 228 18.76 -9.50 5.32
CA VAL A 228 19.55 -10.72 5.19
C VAL A 228 20.01 -10.82 3.75
N ARG A 229 21.28 -10.46 3.50
CA ARG A 229 21.82 -10.32 2.13
C ARG A 229 21.58 -11.59 1.31
N GLY A 230 21.07 -11.42 0.09
CA GLY A 230 20.80 -12.51 -0.86
C GLY A 230 19.59 -13.38 -0.50
N VAL A 231 18.89 -13.13 0.63
CA VAL A 231 17.76 -13.94 1.08
C VAL A 231 16.47 -13.12 1.21
N GLY A 232 16.49 -12.06 2.04
CA GLY A 232 15.29 -11.29 2.33
C GLY A 232 15.44 -10.41 3.57
N TYR A 233 14.47 -10.47 4.48
CA TYR A 233 14.40 -9.62 5.67
C TYR A 233 13.99 -10.39 6.91
N ALA A 234 14.36 -9.88 8.08
CA ALA A 234 13.97 -10.44 9.37
C ALA A 234 13.68 -9.34 10.39
N LEU A 235 12.66 -9.55 11.23
CA LEU A 235 12.42 -8.74 12.42
C LEU A 235 13.23 -9.30 13.58
N ARG A 236 14.19 -8.52 14.09
CA ARG A 236 15.02 -8.89 15.24
C ARG A 236 15.49 -7.66 16.00
N ALA A 237 15.74 -7.78 17.29
CA ALA A 237 16.38 -6.72 18.05
C ALA A 237 17.76 -6.43 17.44
N GLY A 238 18.16 -5.17 17.42
CA GLY A 238 19.51 -4.79 17.08
C GLY A 238 20.48 -5.54 18.02
N GLU A 239 21.56 -6.10 17.48
CA GLU A 239 22.67 -6.50 18.32
C GLU A 239 23.18 -5.23 19.00
N SER A 240 22.98 -5.15 20.32
CA SER A 240 23.73 -4.19 21.12
C SER A 240 25.19 -4.56 20.89
N GLY A 241 25.92 -3.69 20.19
CA GLY A 241 27.35 -3.90 20.02
C GLY A 241 27.99 -4.11 21.38
N PRO A 242 29.06 -4.90 21.48
CA PRO A 242 29.80 -5.03 22.72
C PRO A 242 30.33 -3.63 23.11
N GLU A 243 30.11 -3.26 24.39
CA GLU A 243 30.82 -2.16 25.05
C GLU A 243 32.32 -2.32 24.96
#